data_08a904cc9f94ad821c992357b844af0a
#
_entry.id   08a904cc9f94ad821c992357b844af0a
#
_cell.length_a   1.000
_cell.length_b   1.000
_cell.length_c   1.000
_cell.angle_alpha   90.00
_cell.angle_beta   90.00
_cell.angle_gamma   90.00
#
_symmetry.space_group_name_H-M   'P 1'
#
loop_
_entity.id
_entity.type
_entity.pdbx_description
1 polymer ?
#
loop_
_entity_poly.entity_id
_entity_poly.type
_entity_poly.pdbx_seq_one_letter_code
_entity_poly.pdbx_strand_id
1 'polypeptide(L)'
;MVQLDNIVKTYNKGKSNAFEALHGISLTIEDGEMVAIIGTSGAGKSTLLHILACIDGYDSGEYRIDDMTIGKISERKMAAIRNEKIGMVMQDFALIEEFTALDNVMIPLDFAARGKKKRKKDRKEIARKMLEMVQMQDFVDKPVS
;
A
#
# COMPACT_ATOMS: atom_id res chain seq x y z
N MET A 1 14.96 2.03 1.58
CA MET A 1 15.33 0.96 0.60
C MET A 1 14.30 -0.17 0.64
N VAL A 2 13.92 -0.72 -0.52
CA VAL A 2 13.04 -1.89 -0.67
C VAL A 2 13.80 -3.01 -1.35
N GLN A 3 13.72 -4.23 -0.83
CA GLN A 3 14.44 -5.37 -1.38
C GLN A 3 13.57 -6.62 -1.42
N LEU A 4 13.50 -7.24 -2.58
CA LEU A 4 12.90 -8.55 -2.82
C LEU A 4 14.01 -9.52 -3.21
N ASP A 5 13.99 -10.71 -2.64
CA ASP A 5 14.90 -11.80 -3.02
C ASP A 5 14.09 -13.08 -3.27
N ASN A 6 14.16 -13.54 -4.51
CA ASN A 6 13.57 -14.79 -5.00
C ASN A 6 12.06 -14.95 -4.61
N ILE A 7 11.27 -13.90 -4.77
CA ILE A 7 9.84 -13.90 -4.44
C ILE A 7 9.05 -14.78 -5.40
N VAL A 8 8.38 -15.79 -4.84
CA VAL A 8 7.45 -16.67 -5.56
C VAL A 8 6.03 -16.47 -5.04
N LYS A 9 5.08 -16.44 -5.96
CA LYS A 9 3.65 -16.33 -5.64
C LYS A 9 2.82 -17.23 -6.53
N THR A 10 2.05 -18.13 -5.92
CA THR A 10 1.08 -19.02 -6.58
C THR A 10 -0.32 -18.76 -6.05
N TYR A 11 -1.26 -18.44 -6.91
CA TYR A 11 -2.68 -18.40 -6.57
C TYR A 11 -3.32 -19.78 -6.65
N ASN A 12 -4.36 -20.03 -5.86
CA ASN A 12 -5.10 -21.29 -5.81
C ASN A 12 -4.22 -22.53 -5.58
N LYS A 13 -3.15 -22.40 -4.80
CA LYS A 13 -2.21 -23.47 -4.49
C LYS A 13 -2.93 -24.74 -4.04
N GLY A 14 -2.58 -25.87 -4.63
CA GLY A 14 -3.21 -27.17 -4.34
C GLY A 14 -4.57 -27.42 -5.03
N LYS A 15 -5.03 -26.52 -5.91
CA LYS A 15 -6.23 -26.71 -6.72
C LYS A 15 -5.87 -26.95 -8.19
N SER A 16 -6.82 -27.48 -8.97
CA SER A 16 -6.62 -27.73 -10.41
C SER A 16 -6.38 -26.47 -11.25
N ASN A 17 -6.78 -25.30 -10.74
CA ASN A 17 -6.55 -23.99 -11.34
C ASN A 17 -5.42 -23.21 -10.65
N ALA A 18 -4.44 -23.89 -10.07
CA ALA A 18 -3.26 -23.26 -9.53
C ALA A 18 -2.50 -22.50 -10.63
N PHE A 19 -2.10 -21.27 -10.32
CA PHE A 19 -1.37 -20.40 -11.23
C PHE A 19 -0.23 -19.70 -10.49
N GLU A 20 1.00 -19.96 -10.93
CA GLU A 20 2.17 -19.28 -10.42
C GLU A 20 2.32 -17.92 -11.12
N ALA A 21 2.14 -16.85 -10.39
CA ALA A 21 2.13 -15.50 -10.90
C ALA A 21 3.51 -14.83 -10.84
N LEU A 22 4.35 -15.22 -9.88
CA LEU A 22 5.73 -14.75 -9.74
C LEU A 22 6.67 -15.95 -9.58
N HIS A 23 7.71 -15.98 -10.38
CA HIS A 23 8.64 -17.11 -10.55
C HIS A 23 10.04 -16.78 -9.99
N GLY A 24 10.15 -16.29 -8.77
CA GLY A 24 11.45 -15.96 -8.18
C GLY A 24 11.95 -14.57 -8.57
N ILE A 25 11.15 -13.54 -8.30
CA ILE A 25 11.50 -12.14 -8.59
C ILE A 25 12.47 -11.61 -7.54
N SER A 26 13.61 -11.07 -8.00
CA SER A 26 14.56 -10.32 -7.18
C SER A 26 14.66 -8.89 -7.69
N LEU A 27 14.57 -7.91 -6.78
CA LEU A 27 14.55 -6.49 -7.09
C LEU A 27 15.04 -5.70 -5.88
N THR A 28 15.88 -4.70 -6.13
CA THR A 28 16.24 -3.69 -5.12
C THR A 28 15.81 -2.31 -5.62
N ILE A 29 15.19 -1.52 -4.75
CA ILE A 29 14.80 -0.12 -5.01
C ILE A 29 15.44 0.72 -3.92
N GLU A 30 16.35 1.60 -4.32
CA GLU A 30 17.04 2.49 -3.41
C GLU A 30 16.18 3.68 -2.98
N ASP A 31 16.56 4.36 -1.92
CA ASP A 31 15.86 5.56 -1.48
C ASP A 31 15.94 6.67 -2.53
N GLY A 32 14.79 7.27 -2.84
CA GLY A 32 14.66 8.30 -3.86
C GLY A 32 14.61 7.79 -5.29
N GLU A 33 14.69 6.47 -5.51
CA GLU A 33 14.63 5.88 -6.85
C GLU A 33 13.18 5.86 -7.39
N MET A 34 13.04 6.09 -8.69
CA MET A 34 11.78 5.91 -9.43
C MET A 34 11.91 4.69 -10.33
N VAL A 35 11.05 3.70 -10.12
CA VAL A 35 11.06 2.42 -10.85
C VAL A 35 9.77 2.24 -11.64
N ALA A 36 9.86 1.85 -12.91
CA ALA A 36 8.73 1.47 -13.74
C ALA A 36 8.69 -0.06 -13.94
N ILE A 37 7.56 -0.69 -13.60
CA ILE A 37 7.31 -2.11 -13.83
C ILE A 37 6.54 -2.26 -15.14
N ILE A 38 7.19 -2.77 -16.19
CA ILE A 38 6.62 -2.96 -17.52
C ILE A 38 6.48 -4.44 -17.85
N GLY A 39 5.57 -4.77 -18.75
CA GLY A 39 5.34 -6.14 -19.21
C GLY A 39 3.95 -6.31 -19.82
N THR A 40 3.72 -7.43 -20.48
CA THR A 40 2.44 -7.81 -21.09
C THR A 40 1.32 -7.99 -20.04
N SER A 41 0.06 -8.07 -20.49
CA SER A 41 -1.04 -8.44 -19.61
C SER A 41 -0.81 -9.84 -19.03
N GLY A 42 -1.11 -10.04 -17.75
CA GLY A 42 -0.88 -11.32 -17.06
C GLY A 42 0.56 -11.57 -16.59
N ALA A 43 1.53 -10.69 -16.86
CA ALA A 43 2.94 -10.86 -16.46
C ALA A 43 3.22 -10.72 -14.95
N GLY A 44 2.21 -10.69 -14.09
CA GLY A 44 2.40 -10.60 -12.63
C GLY A 44 2.63 -9.19 -12.07
N LYS A 45 2.58 -8.12 -12.90
CA LYS A 45 2.84 -6.74 -12.44
C LYS A 45 1.98 -6.31 -11.24
N SER A 46 0.67 -6.51 -11.33
CA SER A 46 -0.27 -6.17 -10.23
C SER A 46 -0.02 -7.03 -9.01
N THR A 47 0.30 -8.32 -9.18
CA THR A 47 0.69 -9.21 -8.08
C THR A 47 1.93 -8.68 -7.35
N LEU A 48 2.96 -8.28 -8.11
CA LEU A 48 4.18 -7.70 -7.54
C LEU A 48 3.88 -6.40 -6.79
N LEU A 49 3.08 -5.51 -7.38
CA LEU A 49 2.66 -4.26 -6.72
C LEU A 49 1.86 -4.52 -5.44
N HIS A 50 0.95 -5.50 -5.41
CA HIS A 50 0.21 -5.85 -4.21
C HIS A 50 1.10 -6.42 -3.10
N ILE A 51 2.14 -7.19 -3.45
CA ILE A 51 3.13 -7.67 -2.49
C ILE A 51 3.97 -6.50 -1.96
N LEU A 52 4.47 -5.62 -2.84
CA LEU A 52 5.21 -4.41 -2.45
C LEU A 52 4.37 -3.49 -1.56
N ALA A 53 3.07 -3.38 -1.83
CA ALA A 53 2.12 -2.62 -1.01
C ALA A 53 1.72 -3.33 0.29
N CYS A 54 2.25 -4.51 0.59
CA CYS A 54 1.85 -5.33 1.74
C CYS A 54 0.34 -5.64 1.78
N ILE A 55 -0.33 -5.70 0.63
CA ILE A 55 -1.76 -6.06 0.49
C ILE A 55 -1.89 -7.58 0.36
N ASP A 56 -0.99 -8.21 -0.39
CA ASP A 56 -0.95 -9.66 -0.58
C ASP A 56 0.35 -10.24 -0.02
N GLY A 57 0.32 -11.52 0.36
CA GLY A 57 1.49 -12.27 0.80
C GLY A 57 2.16 -13.00 -0.37
N TYR A 58 3.31 -13.60 -0.11
CA TYR A 58 4.08 -14.43 -1.05
C TYR A 58 4.34 -15.83 -0.45
N ASP A 59 4.66 -16.81 -1.30
CA ASP A 59 4.86 -18.19 -0.89
C ASP A 59 6.27 -18.48 -0.36
N SER A 60 7.28 -17.94 -1.05
CA SER A 60 8.70 -18.09 -0.69
C SER A 60 9.52 -16.90 -1.15
N GLY A 61 10.75 -16.81 -0.65
CA GLY A 61 11.64 -15.67 -0.84
C GLY A 61 11.70 -14.77 0.39
N GLU A 62 12.35 -13.63 0.26
CA GLU A 62 12.46 -12.62 1.32
C GLU A 62 12.09 -11.24 0.79
N TYR A 63 11.24 -10.53 1.54
CA TYR A 63 10.90 -9.12 1.29
C TYR A 63 11.31 -8.27 2.48
N ARG A 64 12.04 -7.20 2.22
CA ARG A 64 12.51 -6.24 3.24
C ARG A 64 12.15 -4.82 2.86
N ILE A 65 11.77 -4.03 3.87
CA ILE A 65 11.66 -2.57 3.80
C ILE A 65 12.62 -2.03 4.86
N ASP A 66 13.65 -1.30 4.45
CA ASP A 66 14.75 -0.88 5.30
C ASP A 66 15.36 -2.11 6.04
N ASP A 67 15.47 -2.06 7.36
CA ASP A 67 15.96 -3.18 8.19
C ASP A 67 14.87 -4.18 8.59
N MET A 68 13.66 -4.06 8.06
CA MET A 68 12.49 -4.83 8.48
C MET A 68 12.15 -5.91 7.47
N THR A 69 12.21 -7.17 7.87
CA THR A 69 11.71 -8.30 7.05
C THR A 69 10.18 -8.35 7.09
N ILE A 70 9.57 -8.35 5.90
CA ILE A 70 8.13 -8.45 5.66
C ILE A 70 7.80 -9.91 5.30
N GLY A 71 6.70 -10.44 5.78
CA GLY A 71 6.20 -11.75 5.32
C GLY A 71 5.71 -12.66 6.43
N LYS A 72 6.51 -12.99 7.42
CA LYS A 72 6.08 -13.82 8.57
C LYS A 72 5.69 -12.97 9.78
N ILE A 73 4.97 -11.89 9.55
CA ILE A 73 4.49 -10.97 10.59
C ILE A 73 2.96 -11.03 10.67
N SER A 74 2.42 -10.69 11.85
CA SER A 74 0.97 -10.69 12.04
C SER A 74 0.28 -9.62 11.16
N GLU A 75 -0.98 -9.86 10.78
CA GLU A 75 -1.80 -8.90 10.04
C GLU A 75 -1.83 -7.51 10.70
N ARG A 76 -1.83 -7.45 12.02
CA ARG A 76 -1.78 -6.18 12.75
C ARG A 76 -0.48 -5.41 12.49
N LYS A 77 0.67 -6.10 12.43
CA LYS A 77 1.96 -5.48 12.07
C LYS A 77 1.97 -5.07 10.61
N MET A 78 1.44 -5.92 9.72
CA MET A 78 1.31 -5.62 8.30
C MET A 78 0.47 -4.35 8.07
N ALA A 79 -0.69 -4.24 8.74
CA ALA A 79 -1.55 -3.05 8.66
C ALA A 79 -0.83 -1.79 9.17
N ALA A 80 0.00 -1.89 10.21
CA ALA A 80 0.79 -0.76 10.70
C ALA A 80 1.85 -0.32 9.66
N ILE A 81 2.52 -1.28 9.00
CA ILE A 81 3.50 -0.99 7.95
C ILE A 81 2.82 -0.31 6.75
N ARG A 82 1.67 -0.84 6.29
CA ARG A 82 0.88 -0.18 5.23
C ARG A 82 0.55 1.26 5.59
N ASN A 83 0.10 1.49 6.81
CA ASN A 83 -0.30 2.81 7.26
C ASN A 83 0.87 3.81 7.39
N GLU A 84 2.06 3.33 7.79
CA GLU A 84 3.20 4.20 8.15
C GLU A 84 4.24 4.34 7.04
N LYS A 85 4.41 3.33 6.19
CA LYS A 85 5.53 3.23 5.26
C LYS A 85 5.12 3.24 3.79
N ILE A 86 3.84 2.96 3.48
CA ILE A 86 3.40 2.73 2.11
C ILE A 86 2.27 3.67 1.76
N GLY A 87 2.41 4.40 0.66
CA GLY A 87 1.31 5.09 -0.02
C GLY A 87 1.02 4.40 -1.35
N MET A 88 -0.22 3.97 -1.56
CA MET A 88 -0.63 3.35 -2.81
C MET A 88 -1.73 4.17 -3.48
N VAL A 89 -1.53 4.50 -4.76
CA VAL A 89 -2.56 5.07 -5.61
C VAL A 89 -3.11 3.95 -6.47
N MET A 90 -4.39 3.63 -6.30
CA MET A 90 -5.07 2.56 -7.03
C MET A 90 -5.74 3.10 -8.30
N GLN A 91 -5.96 2.22 -9.28
CA GLN A 91 -6.65 2.57 -10.51
C GLN A 91 -8.10 3.00 -10.26
N ASP A 92 -8.78 2.36 -9.32
CA ASP A 92 -10.18 2.62 -8.95
C ASP A 92 -10.31 3.54 -7.73
N PHE A 93 -9.36 4.40 -7.48
CA PHE A 93 -9.24 5.40 -6.40
C PHE A 93 -9.62 4.93 -4.98
N ALA A 94 -10.48 3.94 -4.80
CA ALA A 94 -10.94 3.35 -3.52
C ALA A 94 -11.45 4.40 -2.51
N LEU A 95 -12.13 5.44 -2.99
CA LEU A 95 -12.74 6.48 -2.15
C LEU A 95 -14.09 6.00 -1.60
N ILE A 96 -14.42 6.44 -0.41
CA ILE A 96 -15.77 6.27 0.17
C ILE A 96 -16.61 7.43 -0.32
N GLU A 97 -17.55 7.14 -1.24
CA GLU A 97 -18.32 8.15 -1.98
C GLU A 97 -19.19 9.03 -1.05
N GLU A 98 -19.73 8.46 0.04
CA GLU A 98 -20.55 9.18 1.02
C GLU A 98 -19.73 10.10 1.93
N PHE A 99 -18.39 10.01 1.84
CA PHE A 99 -17.49 10.85 2.65
C PHE A 99 -17.06 12.09 1.87
N THR A 100 -16.76 13.16 2.62
CA THR A 100 -16.10 14.33 2.04
C THR A 100 -14.65 14.02 1.66
N ALA A 101 -14.04 14.86 0.84
CA ALA A 101 -12.61 14.78 0.56
C ALA A 101 -11.77 14.79 1.84
N LEU A 102 -12.13 15.63 2.81
CA LEU A 102 -11.48 15.68 4.13
C LEU A 102 -11.59 14.35 4.88
N ASP A 103 -12.80 13.75 4.93
CA ASP A 103 -13.02 12.51 5.66
C ASP A 103 -12.25 11.36 5.03
N ASN A 104 -12.21 11.27 3.70
CA ASN A 104 -11.40 10.28 2.99
C ASN A 104 -9.90 10.42 3.31
N VAL A 105 -9.35 11.63 3.29
CA VAL A 105 -7.94 11.89 3.64
C VAL A 105 -7.66 11.63 5.13
N MET A 106 -8.67 11.70 5.98
CA MET A 106 -8.54 11.39 7.42
C MET A 106 -8.47 9.88 7.71
N ILE A 107 -8.97 9.00 6.83
CA ILE A 107 -9.04 7.55 7.08
C ILE A 107 -7.69 6.97 7.54
N PRO A 108 -6.55 7.17 6.86
CA PRO A 108 -5.26 6.64 7.31
C PRO A 108 -4.85 7.17 8.70
N LEU A 109 -5.18 8.42 9.02
CA LEU A 109 -4.89 9.02 10.33
C LEU A 109 -5.77 8.44 11.44
N ASP A 110 -6.97 7.97 11.10
CA ASP A 110 -7.87 7.31 12.04
C ASP A 110 -7.44 5.88 12.36
N PHE A 111 -6.77 5.21 11.44
CA PHE A 111 -6.19 3.88 11.61
C PHE A 111 -4.77 3.86 12.15
N ALA A 112 -4.18 5.03 12.45
CA ALA A 112 -2.84 5.11 13.02
C ALA A 112 -2.68 4.21 14.26
N ALA A 113 -1.50 3.60 14.42
CA ALA A 113 -1.21 2.67 15.50
C ALA A 113 -1.50 3.26 16.88
N ARG A 114 -1.91 2.39 17.82
CA ARG A 114 -2.23 2.79 19.20
C ARG A 114 -1.03 3.51 19.83
N GLY A 115 -1.26 4.71 20.36
CA GLY A 115 -0.21 5.59 20.90
C GLY A 115 0.34 6.61 19.91
N LYS A 116 0.13 6.41 18.61
CA LYS A 116 0.49 7.39 17.56
C LYS A 116 -0.73 8.20 17.09
N LYS A 117 -1.93 7.80 17.48
CA LYS A 117 -3.18 8.46 17.08
C LYS A 117 -3.28 9.86 17.69
N LYS A 118 -3.25 10.87 16.83
CA LYS A 118 -3.42 12.28 17.21
C LYS A 118 -4.88 12.60 17.58
N ARG A 119 -5.12 13.72 18.27
CA ARG A 119 -6.49 14.20 18.54
C ARG A 119 -7.21 14.50 17.24
N LYS A 120 -8.54 14.39 17.22
CA LYS A 120 -9.36 14.62 16.03
C LYS A 120 -9.10 16.00 15.38
N LYS A 121 -8.92 17.05 16.19
CA LYS A 121 -8.59 18.41 15.70
C LYS A 121 -7.28 18.41 14.93
N ASP A 122 -6.23 17.79 15.47
CA ASP A 122 -4.91 17.75 14.88
C ASP A 122 -4.90 16.94 13.57
N ARG A 123 -5.68 15.84 13.51
CA ARG A 123 -5.86 15.04 12.29
C ARG A 123 -6.56 15.83 11.19
N LYS A 124 -7.61 16.58 11.53
CA LYS A 124 -8.30 17.47 10.56
C LYS A 124 -7.36 18.52 9.99
N GLU A 125 -6.52 19.10 10.83
CA GLU A 125 -5.53 20.09 10.38
C GLU A 125 -4.49 19.47 9.42
N ILE A 126 -4.00 18.27 9.75
CA ILE A 126 -3.09 17.52 8.87
C ILE A 126 -3.77 17.21 7.53
N ALA A 127 -4.99 16.69 7.55
CA ALA A 127 -5.73 16.34 6.33
C ALA A 127 -5.98 17.58 5.44
N ARG A 128 -6.31 18.74 6.03
CA ARG A 128 -6.46 19.99 5.27
C ARG A 128 -5.16 20.43 4.62
N LYS A 129 -4.03 20.35 5.32
CA LYS A 129 -2.71 20.65 4.74
C LYS A 129 -2.38 19.71 3.57
N MET A 130 -2.73 18.44 3.67
CA MET A 130 -2.51 17.48 2.56
C MET A 130 -3.35 17.85 1.33
N LEU A 131 -4.62 18.23 1.52
CA LEU A 131 -5.48 18.71 0.43
C LEU A 131 -4.96 20.02 -0.19
N GLU A 132 -4.46 20.94 0.63
CA GLU A 132 -3.85 22.18 0.16
C GLU A 132 -2.60 21.92 -0.70
N MET A 133 -1.75 20.97 -0.30
CA MET A 133 -0.55 20.59 -1.08
C MET A 133 -0.87 20.09 -2.49
N VAL A 134 -2.05 19.52 -2.70
CA VAL A 134 -2.53 19.07 -4.02
C VAL A 134 -3.56 20.03 -4.63
N GLN A 135 -3.65 21.27 -4.14
CA GLN A 135 -4.54 22.34 -4.63
C GLN A 135 -6.04 21.97 -4.55
N MET A 136 -6.44 21.20 -3.55
CA MET A 136 -7.81 20.77 -3.33
C MET A 136 -8.49 21.45 -2.13
N GLN A 137 -7.99 22.60 -1.67
CA GLN A 137 -8.50 23.34 -0.51
C GLN A 137 -9.97 23.75 -0.65
N ASP A 138 -10.44 24.01 -1.88
CA ASP A 138 -11.83 24.42 -2.16
C ASP A 138 -12.83 23.25 -2.19
N PHE A 139 -12.31 22.02 -2.09
CA PHE A 139 -13.09 20.79 -2.15
C PHE A 139 -13.17 20.04 -0.82
N VAL A 140 -12.59 20.60 0.23
CA VAL A 140 -12.42 19.96 1.56
C VAL A 140 -13.72 19.34 2.10
N ASP A 141 -14.82 20.09 2.06
CA ASP A 141 -16.11 19.69 2.62
C ASP A 141 -17.08 19.16 1.54
N LYS A 142 -16.61 18.94 0.30
CA LYS A 142 -17.44 18.39 -0.78
C LYS A 142 -17.42 16.86 -0.74
N PRO A 143 -18.56 16.18 -1.01
CA PRO A 143 -18.58 14.75 -1.29
C PRO A 143 -17.70 14.43 -2.49
N VAL A 144 -17.21 13.20 -2.59
CA VAL A 144 -16.34 12.74 -3.69
C VAL A 144 -17.11 12.08 -4.84
N SER A 145 -18.44 12.04 -4.74
CA SER A 145 -19.36 11.56 -5.78
C SER A 145 -19.63 12.64 -6.83
#